data_9e2d9b920ef119fc3161a96af136281c
#
_entry.id   9e2d9b920ef119fc3161a96af136281c
#
_cell.length_a   1.000
_cell.length_b   1.000
_cell.length_c   1.000
_cell.angle_alpha   90.00
_cell.angle_beta   90.00
_cell.angle_gamma   90.00
#
_symmetry.space_group_name_H-M   'P 1'
#
loop_
_entity.id
_entity.type
_entity.pdbx_description
1 polymer ?
#
loop_
_entity_poly.entity_id
_entity_poly.type
_entity_poly.pdbx_seq_one_letter_code
_entity_poly.pdbx_strand_id
1 'polypeptide(L)'
;TNSKTTVMSAVIQTQQTVMAAVGEDAELSCQLLETKDVLQVTWQKSSNDVETNVATYNKYFGQRVNDSFTDKVKFKHAGLWNCSIVIRNVTEQDEGCYRCLFNTYPEGAFIGRPCLQVYELHEPVVDVRESNSTEEWVVSCSATGRPAPTITLSVSQQDLNFTQYNTVNVSNTNATFTVTTTAVLSGSRKHSTQVGCAARVLSAPHREVMVTVPEVQQVYAAATADYNGEKLFQSHRFIEMCSWLAWLTIGSMFKVLYLSHA
;
A
#
# COMPACT_ATOMS: atom_id res chain seq x y z
N THR A 1 -26.23 -47.73 0.04
CA THR A 1 -24.75 -47.71 0.25
C THR A 1 -24.38 -46.30 0.70
N ASN A 2 -24.27 -46.11 2.03
CA ASN A 2 -23.83 -44.85 2.63
C ASN A 2 -22.32 -44.74 2.45
N SER A 3 -21.88 -43.88 1.54
CA SER A 3 -20.50 -43.45 1.48
C SER A 3 -20.21 -42.52 2.65
N LYS A 4 -19.54 -43.01 3.67
CA LYS A 4 -18.97 -42.19 4.74
C LYS A 4 -17.87 -41.31 4.10
N THR A 5 -18.18 -40.05 3.88
CA THR A 5 -17.14 -39.05 3.59
C THR A 5 -16.30 -38.88 4.85
N THR A 6 -15.13 -39.52 4.88
CA THR A 6 -14.15 -39.31 5.96
C THR A 6 -13.57 -37.94 5.78
N VAL A 7 -14.04 -36.96 6.56
CA VAL A 7 -13.38 -35.67 6.67
C VAL A 7 -12.05 -35.94 7.40
N MET A 8 -10.93 -35.87 6.70
CA MET A 8 -9.60 -35.89 7.33
C MET A 8 -9.49 -34.59 8.15
N SER A 9 -9.61 -34.73 9.47
CA SER A 9 -9.33 -33.62 10.40
C SER A 9 -7.85 -33.25 10.26
N ALA A 10 -7.57 -31.97 10.00
CA ALA A 10 -6.19 -31.49 10.00
C ALA A 10 -5.59 -31.65 11.41
N VAL A 11 -4.47 -32.35 11.53
CA VAL A 11 -3.79 -32.58 12.81
C VAL A 11 -3.13 -31.31 13.33
N ILE A 12 -2.70 -30.43 12.43
CA ILE A 12 -2.10 -29.13 12.76
C ILE A 12 -2.97 -28.00 12.21
N GLN A 13 -3.27 -27.06 13.08
CA GLN A 13 -3.88 -25.78 12.71
C GLN A 13 -2.80 -24.72 12.57
N THR A 14 -2.78 -24.04 11.43
CA THR A 14 -1.92 -22.89 11.16
C THR A 14 -2.59 -21.97 10.16
N GLN A 15 -2.23 -20.68 10.18
CA GLN A 15 -2.61 -19.74 9.14
C GLN A 15 -1.77 -20.02 7.88
N GLN A 16 -2.40 -20.32 6.75
CA GLN A 16 -1.67 -20.70 5.53
C GLN A 16 -0.79 -19.56 5.00
N THR A 17 -1.31 -18.33 5.03
CA THR A 17 -0.57 -17.14 4.60
C THR A 17 -0.71 -16.05 5.64
N VAL A 18 0.42 -15.55 6.11
CA VAL A 18 0.56 -14.37 6.96
C VAL A 18 1.09 -13.25 6.11
N MET A 19 0.46 -12.07 6.17
CA MET A 19 0.90 -10.88 5.46
C MET A 19 1.51 -9.90 6.44
N ALA A 20 2.65 -9.32 6.08
CA ALA A 20 3.29 -8.25 6.85
C ALA A 20 3.87 -7.19 5.92
N ALA A 21 3.75 -5.91 6.31
CA ALA A 21 4.45 -4.85 5.62
C ALA A 21 5.95 -4.88 5.92
N VAL A 22 6.77 -4.41 4.99
CA VAL A 22 8.19 -4.20 5.23
C VAL A 22 8.38 -3.33 6.50
N GLY A 23 9.22 -3.79 7.43
CA GLY A 23 9.47 -3.11 8.70
C GLY A 23 8.55 -3.51 9.85
N GLU A 24 7.43 -4.19 9.59
CA GLU A 24 6.55 -4.73 10.63
C GLU A 24 7.06 -6.06 11.21
N ASP A 25 6.49 -6.47 12.31
CA ASP A 25 6.72 -7.80 12.90
C ASP A 25 5.66 -8.78 12.36
N ALA A 26 6.07 -9.99 11.99
CA ALA A 26 5.18 -11.05 11.53
C ALA A 26 5.14 -12.22 12.52
N GLU A 27 3.94 -12.65 12.90
CA GLU A 27 3.75 -13.82 13.75
C GLU A 27 3.37 -15.05 12.93
N LEU A 28 4.13 -16.13 13.10
CA LEU A 28 3.80 -17.45 12.59
C LEU A 28 3.42 -18.36 13.75
N SER A 29 2.27 -19.03 13.65
CA SER A 29 1.72 -19.87 14.72
C SER A 29 1.29 -21.22 14.18
N CYS A 30 1.59 -22.28 14.94
CA CYS A 30 1.12 -23.63 14.70
C CYS A 30 0.59 -24.24 15.99
N GLN A 31 -0.55 -24.91 15.88
CA GLN A 31 -1.19 -25.63 16.98
C GLN A 31 -1.46 -27.09 16.58
N LEU A 32 -0.98 -28.01 17.40
CA LEU A 32 -1.32 -29.44 17.31
C LEU A 32 -2.70 -29.64 17.94
N LEU A 33 -3.65 -30.16 17.18
CA LEU A 33 -5.06 -30.34 17.64
C LEU A 33 -5.31 -31.64 18.35
N GLU A 34 -4.42 -32.61 18.20
CA GLU A 34 -4.51 -33.94 18.84
C GLU A 34 -3.51 -34.07 20.00
N THR A 35 -3.91 -34.78 21.06
CA THR A 35 -3.02 -35.07 22.16
C THR A 35 -2.00 -36.11 21.74
N LYS A 36 -0.73 -35.68 21.66
CA LYS A 36 0.44 -36.51 21.28
C LYS A 36 1.56 -36.31 22.29
N ASP A 37 2.46 -37.30 22.43
CA ASP A 37 3.70 -37.09 23.19
C ASP A 37 4.71 -36.36 22.34
N VAL A 38 4.67 -35.02 22.40
CA VAL A 38 5.57 -34.17 21.65
C VAL A 38 6.86 -33.97 22.40
N LEU A 39 7.99 -34.32 21.78
CA LEU A 39 9.32 -34.18 22.35
C LEU A 39 9.96 -32.84 22.00
N GLN A 40 9.68 -32.34 20.79
CA GLN A 40 10.29 -31.13 20.27
C GLN A 40 9.44 -30.51 19.18
N VAL A 41 9.42 -29.18 19.14
CA VAL A 41 8.89 -28.39 18.02
C VAL A 41 10.06 -27.65 17.38
N THR A 42 10.20 -27.78 16.04
CA THR A 42 11.25 -27.11 15.27
C THR A 42 10.63 -26.21 14.21
N TRP A 43 11.02 -24.96 14.21
CA TRP A 43 10.75 -24.03 13.14
C TRP A 43 11.87 -24.03 12.11
N GLN A 44 11.53 -24.18 10.84
CA GLN A 44 12.45 -24.14 9.71
C GLN A 44 11.98 -23.14 8.68
N LYS A 45 12.91 -22.45 8.01
CA LYS A 45 12.64 -21.68 6.80
C LYS A 45 12.98 -22.55 5.59
N SER A 46 12.05 -22.62 4.65
CA SER A 46 12.19 -23.34 3.39
C SER A 46 12.66 -22.37 2.30
N SER A 47 13.79 -22.61 1.69
CA SER A 47 14.33 -21.78 0.61
C SER A 47 15.07 -22.68 -0.40
N ASN A 48 14.63 -22.65 -1.68
CA ASN A 48 15.25 -23.42 -2.77
C ASN A 48 15.50 -24.89 -2.42
N ASP A 49 14.48 -25.57 -1.86
CA ASP A 49 14.53 -26.97 -1.41
C ASP A 49 15.54 -27.25 -0.26
N VAL A 50 16.05 -26.20 0.36
CA VAL A 50 16.88 -26.27 1.55
C VAL A 50 16.10 -25.81 2.77
N GLU A 51 16.07 -26.66 3.80
CA GLU A 51 15.43 -26.37 5.08
C GLU A 51 16.46 -25.86 6.09
N THR A 52 16.31 -24.62 6.53
CA THR A 52 17.21 -24.02 7.54
C THR A 52 16.50 -23.93 8.88
N ASN A 53 17.11 -24.47 9.93
CA ASN A 53 16.56 -24.37 11.28
C ASN A 53 16.59 -22.92 11.77
N VAL A 54 15.43 -22.43 12.20
CA VAL A 54 15.22 -21.07 12.72
C VAL A 54 15.21 -21.07 14.25
N ALA A 55 14.37 -21.94 14.84
CA ALA A 55 14.18 -22.00 16.27
C ALA A 55 13.67 -23.40 16.69
N THR A 56 13.95 -23.77 17.92
CA THR A 56 13.55 -25.07 18.46
C THR A 56 13.04 -24.91 19.89
N TYR A 57 11.93 -25.57 20.23
CA TYR A 57 11.46 -25.77 21.60
C TYR A 57 11.50 -27.26 21.96
N ASN A 58 12.31 -27.63 22.94
CA ASN A 58 12.49 -29.00 23.37
C ASN A 58 11.92 -29.20 24.77
N LYS A 59 11.30 -30.36 25.00
CA LYS A 59 10.67 -30.75 26.28
C LYS A 59 11.63 -30.63 27.49
N TYR A 60 12.92 -30.89 27.28
CA TYR A 60 13.93 -30.96 28.34
C TYR A 60 14.83 -29.72 28.39
N PHE A 61 15.14 -29.15 27.22
CA PHE A 61 16.12 -28.06 27.09
C PHE A 61 15.48 -26.67 26.87
N GLY A 62 14.15 -26.64 26.75
CA GLY A 62 13.43 -25.38 26.53
C GLY A 62 13.62 -24.81 25.13
N GLN A 63 13.56 -23.49 25.03
CA GLN A 63 13.60 -22.74 23.76
C GLN A 63 15.05 -22.38 23.39
N ARG A 64 15.32 -22.47 22.08
CA ARG A 64 16.57 -21.99 21.47
C ARG A 64 16.28 -21.40 20.09
N VAL A 65 16.80 -20.22 19.83
CA VAL A 65 16.84 -19.63 18.49
C VAL A 65 18.21 -19.93 17.89
N ASN A 66 18.26 -20.27 16.60
CA ASN A 66 19.52 -20.47 15.89
C ASN A 66 20.30 -19.16 15.83
N ASP A 67 21.63 -19.23 15.97
CA ASP A 67 22.50 -18.05 16.08
C ASP A 67 22.33 -17.07 14.90
N SER A 68 22.09 -17.58 13.68
CA SER A 68 21.83 -16.76 12.49
C SER A 68 20.51 -15.99 12.53
N PHE A 69 19.60 -16.30 13.46
CA PHE A 69 18.28 -15.70 13.58
C PHE A 69 18.04 -14.98 14.92
N THR A 70 19.04 -14.91 15.81
CA THR A 70 18.88 -14.42 17.19
C THR A 70 18.35 -12.99 17.25
N ASP A 71 18.81 -12.10 16.34
CA ASP A 71 18.35 -10.72 16.27
C ASP A 71 17.02 -10.55 15.51
N LYS A 72 16.62 -11.58 14.77
CA LYS A 72 15.50 -11.54 13.84
C LYS A 72 14.26 -12.25 14.39
N VAL A 73 14.44 -13.36 15.11
CA VAL A 73 13.34 -14.23 15.53
C VAL A 73 13.30 -14.36 17.05
N LYS A 74 12.09 -14.31 17.61
CA LYS A 74 11.83 -14.64 19.01
C LYS A 74 10.62 -15.55 19.12
N PHE A 75 10.57 -16.39 20.17
CA PHE A 75 9.34 -17.07 20.52
C PHE A 75 8.33 -16.07 21.09
N LYS A 76 7.09 -16.10 20.60
CA LYS A 76 5.94 -15.46 21.24
C LYS A 76 5.31 -16.43 22.24
N HIS A 77 5.14 -17.67 21.78
CA HIS A 77 4.67 -18.76 22.60
C HIS A 77 5.54 -20.00 22.36
N ALA A 78 6.20 -20.48 23.41
CA ALA A 78 7.04 -21.66 23.35
C ALA A 78 6.31 -22.80 24.09
N GLY A 79 5.75 -23.74 23.36
CA GLY A 79 5.02 -24.86 23.87
C GLY A 79 5.05 -26.07 22.95
N LEU A 80 4.78 -27.26 23.50
CA LEU A 80 4.82 -28.52 22.75
C LEU A 80 3.58 -28.72 21.87
N TRP A 81 2.43 -28.12 22.21
CA TRP A 81 1.19 -28.24 21.41
C TRP A 81 0.78 -26.95 20.73
N ASN A 82 1.26 -25.81 21.22
CA ASN A 82 1.10 -24.52 20.61
C ASN A 82 2.45 -23.82 20.60
N CYS A 83 2.93 -23.47 19.42
CA CYS A 83 4.24 -22.89 19.26
C CYS A 83 4.16 -21.76 18.22
N SER A 84 4.53 -20.54 18.62
CA SER A 84 4.58 -19.40 17.73
C SER A 84 5.88 -18.64 17.84
N ILE A 85 6.33 -18.13 16.69
CA ILE A 85 7.50 -17.26 16.55
C ILE A 85 7.09 -15.92 15.97
N VAL A 86 7.85 -14.89 16.31
CA VAL A 86 7.74 -13.56 15.70
C VAL A 86 9.02 -13.27 14.93
N ILE A 87 8.87 -12.97 13.66
CA ILE A 87 9.93 -12.45 12.79
C ILE A 87 9.86 -10.94 12.89
N ARG A 88 10.92 -10.31 13.43
CA ARG A 88 10.96 -8.87 13.70
C ARG A 88 11.44 -8.10 12.50
N ASN A 89 10.94 -6.89 12.33
CA ASN A 89 11.36 -5.95 11.29
C ASN A 89 11.50 -6.64 9.92
N VAL A 90 10.38 -7.16 9.43
CA VAL A 90 10.31 -8.01 8.24
C VAL A 90 10.88 -7.31 7.01
N THR A 91 11.67 -8.03 6.26
CA THR A 91 12.25 -7.61 4.97
C THR A 91 11.84 -8.59 3.87
N GLU A 92 12.11 -8.25 2.61
CA GLU A 92 11.89 -9.15 1.46
C GLU A 92 12.58 -10.50 1.62
N GLN A 93 13.75 -10.51 2.28
CA GLN A 93 14.50 -11.76 2.52
C GLN A 93 13.80 -12.72 3.47
N ASP A 94 12.84 -12.23 4.27
CA ASP A 94 12.07 -13.04 5.20
C ASP A 94 10.85 -13.70 4.52
N GLU A 95 10.46 -13.22 3.34
CA GLU A 95 9.39 -13.79 2.54
C GLU A 95 9.66 -15.25 2.22
N GLY A 96 8.59 -16.06 2.23
CA GLY A 96 8.66 -17.47 1.91
C GLY A 96 7.89 -18.34 2.89
N CYS A 97 7.99 -19.66 2.70
CA CYS A 97 7.28 -20.60 3.53
C CYS A 97 8.17 -21.11 4.67
N TYR A 98 7.54 -21.28 5.81
CA TYR A 98 8.16 -21.84 7.02
C TYR A 98 7.50 -23.17 7.34
N ARG A 99 8.19 -23.99 8.13
CA ARG A 99 7.67 -25.26 8.60
C ARG A 99 7.76 -25.30 10.11
N CYS A 100 6.66 -25.67 10.77
CA CYS A 100 6.64 -26.06 12.15
C CYS A 100 6.56 -27.60 12.24
N LEU A 101 7.60 -28.25 12.75
CA LEU A 101 7.68 -29.69 12.90
C LEU A 101 7.43 -30.06 14.36
N PHE A 102 6.38 -30.81 14.62
CA PHE A 102 6.08 -31.39 15.91
C PHE A 102 6.62 -32.85 15.91
N ASN A 103 7.78 -33.10 16.52
CA ASN A 103 8.37 -34.41 16.65
C ASN A 103 7.72 -35.15 17.81
N THR A 104 6.95 -36.18 17.50
CA THR A 104 6.18 -36.96 18.45
C THR A 104 6.72 -38.38 18.56
N TYR A 105 6.39 -39.05 19.66
CA TYR A 105 6.67 -40.47 19.86
C TYR A 105 5.33 -41.20 20.08
N PRO A 106 5.10 -42.37 19.43
CA PRO A 106 5.95 -43.02 18.42
C PRO A 106 5.66 -42.61 16.97
N GLU A 107 4.70 -41.68 16.71
CA GLU A 107 4.12 -41.44 15.39
C GLU A 107 5.03 -40.68 14.41
N GLY A 108 6.09 -40.03 14.91
CA GLY A 108 7.04 -39.28 14.10
C GLY A 108 6.67 -37.79 14.02
N ALA A 109 6.95 -37.13 12.87
CA ALA A 109 6.81 -35.72 12.74
C ALA A 109 5.48 -35.32 12.06
N PHE A 110 4.76 -34.37 12.68
CA PHE A 110 3.64 -33.64 12.06
C PHE A 110 4.11 -32.26 11.65
N ILE A 111 3.72 -31.83 10.44
CA ILE A 111 4.28 -30.62 9.83
C ILE A 111 3.14 -29.66 9.44
N GLY A 112 3.19 -28.44 9.98
CA GLY A 112 2.45 -27.27 9.47
C GLY A 112 3.33 -26.41 8.56
N ARG A 113 2.72 -25.72 7.58
CA ARG A 113 3.45 -24.92 6.58
C ARG A 113 2.82 -23.54 6.39
N PRO A 114 2.99 -22.61 7.34
CA PRO A 114 2.63 -21.22 7.13
C PRO A 114 3.62 -20.54 6.17
N CYS A 115 3.10 -19.66 5.31
CA CYS A 115 3.94 -18.83 4.44
C CYS A 115 3.81 -17.37 4.83
N LEU A 116 4.93 -16.65 4.88
CA LEU A 116 4.99 -15.21 5.06
C LEU A 116 5.03 -14.54 3.69
N GLN A 117 4.11 -13.63 3.46
CA GLN A 117 4.07 -12.76 2.29
C GLN A 117 4.37 -11.33 2.73
N VAL A 118 5.43 -10.77 2.19
CA VAL A 118 5.90 -9.43 2.53
C VAL A 118 5.42 -8.45 1.47
N TYR A 119 4.85 -7.33 1.91
CA TYR A 119 4.38 -6.30 1.01
C TYR A 119 4.92 -4.93 1.39
N GLU A 120 4.93 -4.04 0.41
CA GLU A 120 5.23 -2.62 0.58
C GLU A 120 4.12 -1.81 -0.09
N LEU A 121 3.60 -0.79 0.61
CA LEU A 121 2.60 0.12 0.05
C LEU A 121 2.82 1.51 0.64
N HIS A 122 3.21 2.44 -0.22
CA HIS A 122 3.32 3.85 0.13
C HIS A 122 1.94 4.52 0.08
N GLU A 123 1.83 5.67 0.71
CA GLU A 123 0.63 6.49 0.65
C GLU A 123 0.38 6.96 -0.78
N PRO A 124 -0.85 6.85 -1.31
CA PRO A 124 -1.14 7.30 -2.66
C PRO A 124 -1.09 8.82 -2.78
N VAL A 125 -0.74 9.30 -3.97
CA VAL A 125 -0.69 10.72 -4.31
C VAL A 125 -1.79 11.00 -5.32
N VAL A 126 -2.59 12.03 -5.06
CA VAL A 126 -3.69 12.47 -5.93
C VAL A 126 -3.35 13.83 -6.51
N ASP A 127 -3.46 13.95 -7.82
CA ASP A 127 -3.40 15.21 -8.56
C ASP A 127 -4.75 15.45 -9.25
N VAL A 128 -5.26 16.68 -9.12
CA VAL A 128 -6.54 17.08 -9.71
C VAL A 128 -6.32 18.37 -10.46
N ARG A 129 -6.60 18.38 -11.75
CA ARG A 129 -6.46 19.55 -12.63
C ARG A 129 -7.69 19.75 -13.50
N GLU A 130 -7.95 20.98 -13.84
CA GLU A 130 -9.02 21.31 -14.79
C GLU A 130 -8.70 20.74 -16.17
N SER A 131 -9.73 20.25 -16.85
CA SER A 131 -9.67 19.89 -18.26
C SER A 131 -9.84 21.15 -19.12
N ASN A 132 -9.55 21.04 -20.41
CA ASN A 132 -9.86 22.09 -21.37
C ASN A 132 -11.38 22.33 -21.52
N SER A 133 -12.21 21.45 -20.99
CA SER A 133 -13.66 21.57 -20.89
C SER A 133 -14.05 22.18 -19.54
N THR A 134 -14.98 23.11 -19.49
CA THR A 134 -15.37 23.86 -18.29
C THR A 134 -16.08 23.03 -17.22
N GLU A 135 -16.49 21.80 -17.54
CA GLU A 135 -17.23 20.91 -16.61
C GLU A 135 -16.47 19.63 -16.26
N GLU A 136 -15.25 19.46 -16.75
CA GLU A 136 -14.47 18.25 -16.57
C GLU A 136 -13.18 18.50 -15.78
N TRP A 137 -12.80 17.50 -15.00
CA TRP A 137 -11.55 17.49 -14.26
C TRP A 137 -10.78 16.22 -14.57
N VAL A 138 -9.49 16.34 -14.74
CA VAL A 138 -8.59 15.19 -14.86
C VAL A 138 -8.07 14.86 -13.49
N VAL A 139 -8.39 13.66 -13.00
CA VAL A 139 -7.93 13.13 -11.74
C VAL A 139 -6.87 12.07 -12.03
N SER A 140 -5.70 12.24 -11.44
CA SER A 140 -4.60 11.27 -11.52
C SER A 140 -4.24 10.79 -10.13
N CYS A 141 -4.26 9.49 -9.92
CA CYS A 141 -3.84 8.86 -8.68
C CYS A 141 -2.66 7.93 -8.93
N SER A 142 -1.59 8.11 -8.17
CA SER A 142 -0.38 7.29 -8.23
C SER A 142 -0.11 6.62 -6.90
N ALA A 143 0.20 5.33 -6.93
CA ALA A 143 0.62 4.57 -5.75
C ALA A 143 1.84 3.72 -6.07
N THR A 144 2.77 3.65 -5.11
CA THR A 144 3.97 2.83 -5.21
C THR A 144 3.91 1.70 -4.20
N GLY A 145 4.23 0.50 -4.64
CA GLY A 145 4.22 -0.67 -3.76
C GLY A 145 4.79 -1.92 -4.41
N ARG A 146 4.87 -2.97 -3.61
CA ARG A 146 5.29 -4.32 -4.01
C ARG A 146 4.45 -5.38 -3.28
N PRO A 147 3.76 -6.27 -4.03
CA PRO A 147 3.56 -6.27 -5.48
C PRO A 147 2.90 -4.99 -6.01
N ALA A 148 2.76 -4.87 -7.34
CA ALA A 148 2.11 -3.73 -7.98
C ALA A 148 0.75 -3.44 -7.34
N PRO A 149 0.50 -2.21 -6.84
CA PRO A 149 -0.76 -1.86 -6.21
C PRO A 149 -1.92 -1.79 -7.21
N THR A 150 -3.12 -2.01 -6.74
CA THR A 150 -4.36 -1.69 -7.46
C THR A 150 -4.90 -0.35 -6.96
N ILE A 151 -5.38 0.48 -7.88
CA ILE A 151 -5.92 1.81 -7.59
C ILE A 151 -7.43 1.80 -7.83
N THR A 152 -8.16 2.42 -6.90
CA THR A 152 -9.59 2.68 -7.01
C THR A 152 -9.84 4.17 -6.78
N LEU A 153 -10.49 4.83 -7.73
CA LEU A 153 -10.96 6.20 -7.60
C LEU A 153 -12.40 6.21 -7.09
N SER A 154 -12.71 7.13 -6.19
CA SER A 154 -14.04 7.35 -5.63
C SER A 154 -14.40 8.84 -5.64
N VAL A 155 -15.68 9.15 -5.65
CA VAL A 155 -16.21 10.51 -5.55
C VAL A 155 -17.40 10.54 -4.60
N SER A 156 -17.48 11.58 -3.77
CA SER A 156 -18.51 11.69 -2.73
C SER A 156 -19.91 12.04 -3.24
N GLN A 157 -20.02 12.63 -4.44
CA GLN A 157 -21.31 13.04 -5.03
C GLN A 157 -21.79 12.01 -6.05
N GLN A 158 -23.08 11.64 -5.98
CA GLN A 158 -23.69 10.61 -6.84
C GLN A 158 -23.89 11.08 -8.30
N ASP A 159 -23.99 12.39 -8.52
CA ASP A 159 -24.21 12.97 -9.85
C ASP A 159 -22.91 13.11 -10.67
N LEU A 160 -21.78 12.75 -10.09
CA LEU A 160 -20.46 12.77 -10.72
C LEU A 160 -19.98 11.36 -11.03
N ASN A 161 -19.39 11.21 -12.21
CA ASN A 161 -18.85 9.92 -12.67
C ASN A 161 -17.45 10.07 -13.23
N PHE A 162 -16.64 9.04 -12.99
CA PHE A 162 -15.36 8.88 -13.66
C PHE A 162 -15.53 8.17 -15.00
N THR A 163 -14.90 8.71 -16.01
CA THR A 163 -14.85 8.16 -17.37
C THR A 163 -13.41 8.15 -17.88
N GLN A 164 -13.15 7.57 -19.03
CA GLN A 164 -11.86 7.60 -19.75
C GLN A 164 -10.68 7.15 -18.88
N TYR A 165 -10.83 6.00 -18.20
CA TYR A 165 -9.76 5.45 -17.38
C TYR A 165 -8.54 5.06 -18.22
N ASN A 166 -7.37 5.48 -17.76
CA ASN A 166 -6.08 5.03 -18.26
C ASN A 166 -5.19 4.65 -17.09
N THR A 167 -4.62 3.45 -17.13
CA THR A 167 -3.72 2.98 -16.06
C THR A 167 -2.37 2.61 -16.65
N VAL A 168 -1.33 3.16 -16.07
CA VAL A 168 0.08 2.91 -16.42
C VAL A 168 0.78 2.28 -15.23
N ASN A 169 1.59 1.26 -15.49
CA ASN A 169 2.42 0.59 -14.49
C ASN A 169 3.90 0.72 -14.87
N VAL A 170 4.70 1.23 -13.95
CA VAL A 170 6.14 1.44 -14.12
C VAL A 170 6.89 0.64 -13.06
N SER A 171 7.84 -0.19 -13.48
CA SER A 171 8.76 -0.89 -12.60
C SER A 171 9.89 0.04 -12.16
N ASN A 172 10.14 0.11 -10.87
CA ASN A 172 11.19 0.92 -10.26
C ASN A 172 12.47 0.09 -10.04
N THR A 173 13.61 0.76 -9.87
CA THR A 173 14.92 0.11 -9.67
C THR A 173 15.03 -0.64 -8.34
N ASN A 174 14.21 -0.30 -7.35
CA ASN A 174 14.14 -0.94 -6.03
C ASN A 174 13.11 -2.08 -5.96
N ALA A 175 12.78 -2.70 -7.08
CA ALA A 175 11.80 -3.79 -7.20
C ALA A 175 10.35 -3.43 -6.77
N THR A 176 10.03 -2.16 -6.55
CA THR A 176 8.65 -1.69 -6.41
C THR A 176 8.04 -1.33 -7.76
N PHE A 177 6.74 -1.12 -7.78
CA PHE A 177 5.98 -0.67 -8.94
C PHE A 177 5.24 0.60 -8.61
N THR A 178 5.27 1.57 -9.52
CA THR A 178 4.40 2.74 -9.44
C THR A 178 3.27 2.57 -10.45
N VAL A 179 2.05 2.47 -9.94
CA VAL A 179 0.83 2.42 -10.73
C VAL A 179 0.17 3.79 -10.69
N THR A 180 -0.16 4.32 -11.87
CA THR A 180 -0.87 5.59 -12.00
C THR A 180 -2.15 5.36 -12.78
N THR A 181 -3.29 5.70 -12.18
CA THR A 181 -4.60 5.68 -12.83
C THR A 181 -5.07 7.11 -13.01
N THR A 182 -5.35 7.47 -14.26
CA THR A 182 -5.91 8.77 -14.64
C THR A 182 -7.32 8.57 -15.15
N ALA A 183 -8.26 9.41 -14.73
CA ALA A 183 -9.64 9.39 -15.23
C ALA A 183 -10.19 10.80 -15.34
N VAL A 184 -11.22 10.97 -16.15
CA VAL A 184 -11.96 12.24 -16.29
C VAL A 184 -13.17 12.18 -15.38
N LEU A 185 -13.27 13.14 -14.45
CA LEU A 185 -14.43 13.36 -13.61
C LEU A 185 -15.34 14.37 -14.31
N SER A 186 -16.55 13.95 -14.65
CA SER A 186 -17.55 14.76 -15.34
C SER A 186 -18.88 14.74 -14.60
N GLY A 187 -19.68 15.79 -14.80
CA GLY A 187 -20.99 15.96 -14.22
C GLY A 187 -21.20 17.35 -13.60
N SER A 188 -22.46 17.67 -13.28
CA SER A 188 -22.83 18.97 -12.73
C SER A 188 -22.39 19.11 -11.27
N ARG A 189 -21.59 20.11 -10.98
CA ARG A 189 -21.11 20.43 -9.62
C ARG A 189 -21.67 21.74 -9.14
N LYS A 190 -22.55 21.67 -8.16
CA LYS A 190 -23.13 22.85 -7.48
C LYS A 190 -22.31 23.25 -6.25
N HIS A 191 -21.48 22.34 -5.75
CA HIS A 191 -20.69 22.50 -4.52
C HIS A 191 -19.33 21.82 -4.68
N SER A 192 -18.39 22.12 -3.77
CA SER A 192 -17.13 21.39 -3.67
C SER A 192 -17.39 19.89 -3.46
N THR A 193 -16.59 19.03 -4.07
CA THR A 193 -16.69 17.59 -3.94
C THR A 193 -15.38 16.99 -3.45
N GLN A 194 -15.44 15.81 -2.83
CA GLN A 194 -14.26 15.07 -2.47
C GLN A 194 -14.03 13.93 -3.44
N VAL A 195 -12.78 13.79 -3.85
CA VAL A 195 -12.27 12.70 -4.67
C VAL A 195 -11.34 11.85 -3.81
N GLY A 196 -11.58 10.56 -3.76
CA GLY A 196 -10.77 9.58 -3.07
C GLY A 196 -9.93 8.75 -4.03
N CYS A 197 -8.73 8.45 -3.58
CA CYS A 197 -7.86 7.47 -4.20
C CYS A 197 -7.46 6.42 -3.18
N ALA A 198 -7.91 5.20 -3.37
CA ALA A 198 -7.56 4.05 -2.55
C ALA A 198 -6.57 3.16 -3.30
N ALA A 199 -5.44 2.87 -2.67
CA ALA A 199 -4.43 1.93 -3.16
C ALA A 199 -4.40 0.68 -2.28
N ARG A 200 -4.24 -0.50 -2.89
CA ARG A 200 -4.15 -1.79 -2.20
C ARG A 200 -3.14 -2.70 -2.87
N VAL A 201 -2.38 -3.44 -2.08
CA VAL A 201 -1.57 -4.56 -2.55
C VAL A 201 -2.13 -5.85 -1.97
N LEU A 202 -2.38 -6.85 -2.81
CA LEU A 202 -2.96 -8.14 -2.41
C LEU A 202 -4.24 -7.96 -1.56
N SER A 203 -4.34 -8.68 -0.45
CA SER A 203 -5.42 -8.56 0.55
C SER A 203 -5.05 -7.69 1.75
N ALA A 204 -3.93 -6.94 1.68
CA ALA A 204 -3.54 -6.01 2.73
C ALA A 204 -4.56 -4.88 2.90
N PRO A 205 -4.58 -4.19 4.06
CA PRO A 205 -5.37 -2.99 4.23
C PRO A 205 -5.04 -1.95 3.15
N HIS A 206 -6.07 -1.30 2.60
CA HIS A 206 -5.86 -0.23 1.63
C HIS A 206 -5.37 1.05 2.34
N ARG A 207 -4.66 1.89 1.59
CA ARG A 207 -4.37 3.28 1.95
C ARG A 207 -5.21 4.20 1.08
N GLU A 208 -5.86 5.18 1.68
CA GLU A 208 -6.75 6.10 0.97
C GLU A 208 -6.41 7.55 1.30
N VAL A 209 -6.41 8.39 0.27
CA VAL A 209 -6.24 9.84 0.36
C VAL A 209 -7.46 10.49 -0.26
N MET A 210 -8.01 11.51 0.42
CA MET A 210 -9.13 12.31 -0.04
C MET A 210 -8.66 13.73 -0.37
N VAL A 211 -9.04 14.24 -1.54
CA VAL A 211 -8.73 15.60 -1.98
C VAL A 211 -10.02 16.32 -2.30
N THR A 212 -10.14 17.58 -1.86
CA THR A 212 -11.30 18.43 -2.18
C THR A 212 -11.10 19.10 -3.54
N VAL A 213 -12.06 18.88 -4.43
CA VAL A 213 -12.16 19.55 -5.72
C VAL A 213 -13.12 20.73 -5.52
N PRO A 214 -12.69 21.99 -5.77
CA PRO A 214 -13.53 23.16 -5.58
C PRO A 214 -14.72 23.18 -6.54
N GLU A 215 -15.73 23.95 -6.20
CA GLU A 215 -16.84 24.25 -7.11
C GLU A 215 -16.34 25.03 -8.34
N VAL A 216 -17.05 24.89 -9.45
CA VAL A 216 -16.81 25.74 -10.63
C VAL A 216 -17.35 27.14 -10.32
N GLN A 217 -16.47 28.11 -10.18
CA GLN A 217 -16.90 29.50 -10.11
C GLN A 217 -17.49 29.88 -11.46
N GLN A 218 -18.82 30.02 -11.54
CA GLN A 218 -19.45 30.67 -12.67
C GLN A 218 -19.06 32.15 -12.61
N VAL A 219 -18.11 32.53 -13.44
CA VAL A 219 -17.86 33.96 -13.67
C VAL A 219 -19.07 34.52 -14.42
N TYR A 220 -20.05 35.03 -13.68
CA TYR A 220 -21.08 35.85 -14.29
C TYR A 220 -20.38 37.11 -14.82
N ALA A 221 -20.17 37.16 -16.12
CA ALA A 221 -19.87 38.42 -16.76
C ALA A 221 -21.06 39.34 -16.52
N ALA A 222 -20.92 40.26 -15.56
CA ALA A 222 -21.92 41.30 -15.34
C ALA A 222 -21.96 42.15 -16.63
N ALA A 223 -22.94 41.87 -17.45
CA ALA A 223 -23.27 42.76 -18.57
C ALA A 223 -23.84 44.06 -17.96
N THR A 224 -23.00 45.06 -17.75
CA THR A 224 -23.44 46.42 -17.53
C THR A 224 -24.04 46.90 -18.85
N ALA A 225 -25.37 46.91 -18.92
CA ALA A 225 -26.06 47.53 -19.98
C ALA A 225 -25.92 49.06 -19.77
N ASP A 226 -25.04 49.66 -20.53
CA ASP A 226 -24.98 51.13 -20.60
C ASP A 226 -26.17 51.64 -21.40
N TYR A 227 -26.80 52.67 -20.86
CA TYR A 227 -28.10 53.22 -21.31
C TYR A 227 -28.05 53.88 -22.71
N ASN A 228 -26.90 53.83 -23.40
CA ASN A 228 -26.66 54.44 -24.70
C ASN A 228 -26.41 53.50 -25.88
N GLY A 229 -26.80 52.25 -25.79
CA GLY A 229 -26.95 51.36 -26.95
C GLY A 229 -25.69 50.91 -27.69
N GLU A 230 -24.50 51.15 -27.18
CA GLU A 230 -23.27 50.64 -27.76
C GLU A 230 -22.71 49.44 -26.93
N LYS A 231 -22.68 48.27 -27.59
CA LYS A 231 -22.07 47.05 -27.02
C LYS A 231 -20.55 47.14 -27.11
N LEU A 232 -19.89 47.48 -26.02
CA LEU A 232 -18.46 47.34 -25.92
C LEU A 232 -18.12 45.89 -25.50
N PHE A 233 -17.59 45.11 -26.45
CA PHE A 233 -16.91 43.87 -26.17
C PHE A 233 -15.52 44.20 -25.58
N GLN A 234 -15.36 44.12 -24.25
CA GLN A 234 -14.03 44.16 -23.64
C GLN A 234 -13.55 42.75 -23.42
N SER A 235 -12.62 42.34 -24.29
CA SER A 235 -11.97 41.05 -24.30
C SER A 235 -10.97 40.87 -23.13
N HIS A 236 -10.89 39.67 -22.63
CA HIS A 236 -9.88 39.13 -21.73
C HIS A 236 -8.44 39.61 -22.05
N ARG A 237 -7.95 40.66 -21.42
CA ARG A 237 -6.51 41.00 -21.43
C ARG A 237 -6.01 41.72 -20.17
N PHE A 238 -6.60 41.52 -19.00
CA PHE A 238 -6.13 42.23 -17.80
C PHE A 238 -5.45 41.38 -16.73
N ILE A 239 -5.28 40.09 -16.92
CA ILE A 239 -4.61 39.22 -15.91
C ILE A 239 -3.12 38.94 -16.24
N GLU A 240 -2.68 39.15 -17.48
CA GLU A 240 -1.27 38.91 -17.84
C GLU A 240 -0.30 40.07 -17.57
N MET A 241 -0.78 41.29 -17.29
CA MET A 241 0.10 42.46 -17.09
C MET A 241 0.68 42.60 -15.68
N CYS A 242 0.11 41.95 -14.66
CA CYS A 242 0.67 42.00 -13.29
C CYS A 242 1.80 41.02 -13.03
N SER A 243 1.96 39.97 -13.85
CA SER A 243 3.02 38.96 -13.69
C SER A 243 4.38 39.38 -14.23
N TRP A 244 4.43 40.31 -15.20
CA TRP A 244 5.68 40.75 -15.83
C TRP A 244 6.41 41.85 -15.08
N LEU A 245 5.75 42.62 -14.23
CA LEU A 245 6.38 43.68 -13.43
C LEU A 245 7.08 43.18 -12.17
N ALA A 246 6.72 41.98 -11.70
CA ALA A 246 7.36 41.36 -10.51
C ALA A 246 8.75 40.73 -10.82
N TRP A 247 9.06 40.44 -12.10
CA TRP A 247 10.34 39.83 -12.49
C TRP A 247 11.43 40.85 -12.82
N LEU A 248 11.08 42.12 -13.07
CA LEU A 248 12.08 43.15 -13.36
C LEU A 248 12.71 43.81 -12.12
N THR A 249 12.09 43.67 -10.96
CA THR A 249 12.63 44.25 -9.72
C THR A 249 13.55 43.28 -8.93
N ILE A 250 13.48 41.96 -9.18
CA ILE A 250 14.32 40.95 -8.51
C ILE A 250 15.66 40.75 -9.26
N GLY A 251 15.70 41.01 -10.57
CA GLY A 251 16.91 40.85 -11.38
C GLY A 251 17.99 41.94 -11.16
N SER A 252 17.67 43.06 -10.51
CA SER A 252 18.59 44.17 -10.30
C SER A 252 19.35 44.13 -8.98
N MET A 253 18.95 43.29 -8.02
CA MET A 253 19.58 43.17 -6.70
C MET A 253 20.70 42.14 -6.61
N PHE A 254 20.85 41.26 -7.59
CA PHE A 254 21.91 40.23 -7.59
C PHE A 254 23.19 40.60 -8.38
N LYS A 255 23.29 41.83 -8.92
CA LYS A 255 24.47 42.28 -9.71
C LYS A 255 25.43 43.17 -8.94
N VAL A 256 25.19 43.45 -7.66
CA VAL A 256 26.07 44.36 -6.86
C VAL A 256 26.93 43.61 -5.82
N LEU A 257 26.81 42.30 -5.69
CA LEU A 257 27.58 41.55 -4.66
C LEU A 257 28.72 40.67 -5.17
N TYR A 258 29.22 40.90 -6.42
CA TYR A 258 30.36 40.11 -6.96
C TYR A 258 31.55 40.97 -7.43
N LEU A 259 31.76 42.18 -6.86
CA LEU A 259 32.95 43.00 -7.16
C LEU A 259 33.50 43.68 -5.89
N SER A 260 33.86 42.90 -4.87
CA SER A 260 34.84 43.33 -3.86
C SER A 260 35.34 42.09 -3.15
N HIS A 261 36.37 41.46 -3.68
CA HIS A 261 37.53 40.84 -3.04
C HIS A 261 38.35 40.19 -4.14
N ALA A 262 39.29 40.95 -4.64
CA ALA A 262 40.57 40.53 -5.17
C ALA A 262 41.64 41.20 -4.33
#